data_4616ee96941a114118e29cdaa67afba0
#
_entry.id   4616ee96941a114118e29cdaa67afba0
#
_cell.length_a   1.000
_cell.length_b   1.000
_cell.length_c   1.000
_cell.angle_alpha   90.00
_cell.angle_beta   90.00
_cell.angle_gamma   90.00
#
_symmetry.space_group_name_H-M   'P 1'
#
loop_
_entity.id
_entity.type
_entity.pdbx_description
1 polymer ?
#
loop_
_entity_poly.entity_id
_entity_poly.type
_entity_poly.pdbx_seq_one_letter_code
_entity_poly.pdbx_strand_id
1 'polypeptide(L)'
;YYFMHQHLFDRVNIDPERTNVPNGMEPDAEKECGRYEELIRSLGGVDLQLLGLGHNGHIGFNEPGEAFEKETHCVYLTESTIEANKRFFASADDVPKQAYTMGIKTIMQAKKILIVVNGENKADIVERAFFGPVTPEVPASILQLHNDVTLVGDEAALTKIGI
;
A
#
# COMPACT_ATOMS: atom_id res chain seq x y z
N TYR A 1 12.06 -8.17 -4.91
CA TYR A 1 11.78 -9.23 -5.89
C TYR A 1 11.77 -10.62 -5.24
N TYR A 2 12.84 -11.00 -4.51
CA TYR A 2 12.96 -12.31 -3.85
C TYR A 2 11.76 -12.64 -2.94
N PHE A 3 11.31 -11.70 -2.11
CA PHE A 3 10.14 -11.86 -1.24
C PHE A 3 8.88 -12.25 -2.03
N MET A 4 8.63 -11.60 -3.16
CA MET A 4 7.47 -11.88 -4.01
C MET A 4 7.55 -13.27 -4.64
N HIS A 5 8.73 -13.72 -5.05
CA HIS A 5 8.94 -15.09 -5.51
C HIS A 5 8.63 -16.09 -4.41
N GLN A 6 9.23 -15.91 -3.23
CA GLN A 6 9.07 -16.83 -2.11
C GLN A 6 7.61 -16.96 -1.63
N HIS A 7 6.85 -15.85 -1.63
CA HIS A 7 5.53 -15.79 -1.02
C HIS A 7 4.37 -15.85 -2.00
N LEU A 8 4.57 -15.54 -3.28
CA LEU A 8 3.51 -15.50 -4.27
C LEU A 8 3.90 -16.11 -5.61
N PHE A 9 4.90 -15.57 -6.33
CA PHE A 9 5.10 -15.90 -7.74
C PHE A 9 5.40 -17.38 -7.97
N ASP A 10 6.25 -18.00 -7.13
CA ASP A 10 6.60 -19.43 -7.25
C ASP A 10 5.51 -20.37 -6.73
N ARG A 11 4.41 -19.83 -6.18
CA ARG A 11 3.31 -20.60 -5.59
C ARG A 11 2.04 -20.63 -6.46
N VAL A 12 2.04 -19.88 -7.55
CA VAL A 12 0.93 -19.79 -8.49
C VAL A 12 1.46 -20.01 -9.91
N ASN A 13 0.58 -20.23 -10.86
CA ASN A 13 0.93 -20.48 -12.26
C ASN A 13 1.08 -19.19 -13.07
N ILE A 14 1.56 -18.11 -12.45
CA ILE A 14 1.82 -16.86 -13.15
C ILE A 14 3.07 -16.99 -14.04
N ASP A 15 3.03 -16.40 -15.21
CA ASP A 15 4.19 -16.27 -16.07
C ASP A 15 5.17 -15.27 -15.44
N PRO A 16 6.42 -15.67 -15.13
CA PRO A 16 7.41 -14.78 -14.52
C PRO A 16 7.66 -13.48 -15.33
N GLU A 17 7.55 -13.53 -16.65
CA GLU A 17 7.70 -12.36 -17.52
C GLU A 17 6.59 -11.32 -17.33
N ARG A 18 5.48 -11.71 -16.69
CA ARG A 18 4.35 -10.83 -16.35
C ARG A 18 4.40 -10.31 -14.91
N THR A 19 5.49 -10.56 -14.19
CA THR A 19 5.67 -10.06 -12.83
C THR A 19 6.52 -8.80 -12.85
N ASN A 20 6.05 -7.75 -12.19
CA ASN A 20 6.71 -6.45 -12.16
C ASN A 20 6.74 -5.90 -10.75
N VAL A 21 7.90 -5.43 -10.33
CA VAL A 21 8.09 -4.70 -9.07
C VAL A 21 9.01 -3.51 -9.32
N PRO A 22 8.93 -2.45 -8.51
CA PRO A 22 9.92 -1.37 -8.57
C PRO A 22 11.33 -1.89 -8.30
N ASN A 23 12.32 -1.34 -9.00
CA ASN A 23 13.71 -1.68 -8.82
C ASN A 23 14.33 -0.89 -7.66
N GLY A 24 14.35 -1.47 -6.47
CA GLY A 24 14.94 -0.83 -5.27
C GLY A 24 16.46 -0.59 -5.35
N MET A 25 17.14 -1.04 -6.42
CA MET A 25 18.58 -0.82 -6.64
C MET A 25 18.86 0.34 -7.62
N GLU A 26 17.84 0.96 -8.21
CA GLU A 26 18.02 2.15 -9.04
C GLU A 26 18.37 3.34 -8.15
N PRO A 27 19.53 3.98 -8.32
CA PRO A 27 19.94 5.10 -7.48
C PRO A 27 19.15 6.39 -7.74
N ASP A 28 18.56 6.52 -8.93
CA ASP A 28 17.70 7.63 -9.32
C ASP A 28 16.23 7.26 -9.07
N ALA A 29 15.71 7.75 -7.95
CA ALA A 29 14.35 7.45 -7.51
C ALA A 29 13.30 8.01 -8.48
N GLU A 30 13.49 9.20 -9.03
CA GLU A 30 12.54 9.81 -9.96
C GLU A 30 12.45 9.01 -11.25
N LYS A 31 13.59 8.58 -11.76
CA LYS A 31 13.66 7.72 -12.94
C LYS A 31 12.93 6.40 -12.73
N GLU A 32 13.13 5.74 -11.58
CA GLU A 32 12.44 4.46 -11.30
C GLU A 32 10.94 4.64 -11.11
N CYS A 33 10.53 5.66 -10.38
CA CYS A 33 9.12 5.97 -10.19
C CYS A 33 8.42 6.26 -11.53
N GLY A 34 9.06 7.06 -12.38
CA GLY A 34 8.56 7.35 -13.73
C GLY A 34 8.48 6.10 -14.61
N ARG A 35 9.51 5.24 -14.57
CA ARG A 35 9.52 3.95 -15.29
C ARG A 35 8.35 3.06 -14.84
N TYR A 36 8.11 2.96 -13.53
CA TYR A 36 7.06 2.11 -12.98
C TYR A 36 5.67 2.62 -13.35
N GLU A 37 5.43 3.93 -13.29
CA GLU A 37 4.18 4.55 -13.74
C GLU A 37 3.94 4.35 -15.24
N GLU A 38 4.99 4.47 -16.07
CA GLU A 38 4.87 4.20 -17.51
C GLU A 38 4.54 2.74 -17.78
N LEU A 39 5.15 1.81 -17.03
CA LEU A 39 4.82 0.39 -17.12
C LEU A 39 3.35 0.14 -16.80
N ILE A 40 2.82 0.69 -15.70
CA ILE A 40 1.40 0.57 -15.34
C ILE A 40 0.51 1.08 -16.48
N ARG A 41 0.83 2.25 -17.05
CA ARG A 41 0.07 2.81 -18.18
C ARG A 41 0.13 1.92 -19.43
N SER A 42 1.30 1.40 -19.75
CA SER A 42 1.51 0.53 -20.93
C SER A 42 0.74 -0.79 -20.84
N LEU A 43 0.51 -1.28 -19.62
CA LEU A 43 -0.28 -2.48 -19.35
C LEU A 43 -1.79 -2.21 -19.28
N GLY A 44 -2.23 -0.96 -19.45
CA GLY A 44 -3.64 -0.57 -19.42
C GLY A 44 -4.17 -0.24 -18.02
N GLY A 45 -3.29 0.01 -17.06
CA GLY A 45 -3.62 0.35 -15.67
C GLY A 45 -3.73 -0.87 -14.75
N VAL A 46 -4.34 -0.67 -13.60
CA VAL A 46 -4.54 -1.70 -12.56
C VAL A 46 -6.00 -2.14 -12.56
N ASP A 47 -6.27 -3.42 -12.78
CA ASP A 47 -7.62 -3.96 -12.70
C ASP A 47 -8.08 -4.16 -11.26
N LEU A 48 -7.21 -4.66 -10.39
CA LEU A 48 -7.48 -4.87 -8.97
C LEU A 48 -6.27 -4.44 -8.14
N GLN A 49 -6.47 -3.49 -7.24
CA GLN A 49 -5.48 -3.05 -6.25
C GLN A 49 -5.78 -3.74 -4.92
N LEU A 50 -4.85 -4.58 -4.45
CA LEU A 50 -4.90 -5.13 -3.10
C LEU A 50 -4.16 -4.21 -2.13
N LEU A 51 -4.79 -3.89 -1.00
CA LEU A 51 -4.25 -3.03 0.05
C LEU A 51 -4.41 -3.66 1.43
N GLY A 52 -3.47 -3.39 2.32
CA GLY A 52 -3.67 -3.47 3.76
C GLY A 52 -3.94 -2.07 4.33
N LEU A 53 -4.36 -2.01 5.59
CA LEU A 53 -4.60 -0.77 6.32
C LEU A 53 -3.58 -0.61 7.46
N GLY A 54 -2.77 0.44 7.42
CA GLY A 54 -1.86 0.79 8.51
C GLY A 54 -2.61 1.26 9.76
N HIS A 55 -1.98 1.17 10.94
CA HIS A 55 -2.59 1.60 12.21
C HIS A 55 -2.93 3.10 12.25
N ASN A 56 -2.21 3.92 11.51
CA ASN A 56 -2.42 5.35 11.38
C ASN A 56 -3.26 5.73 10.13
N GLY A 57 -3.76 4.73 9.39
CA GLY A 57 -4.56 4.93 8.19
C GLY A 57 -3.78 4.99 6.89
N HIS A 58 -2.47 4.69 6.89
CA HIS A 58 -1.72 4.62 5.66
C HIS A 58 -2.17 3.44 4.77
N ILE A 59 -2.05 3.63 3.46
CA ILE A 59 -2.20 2.61 2.42
C ILE A 59 -0.96 2.62 1.52
N GLY A 60 -0.40 1.43 1.25
CA GLY A 60 0.98 1.33 0.78
C GLY A 60 1.91 1.94 1.83
N PHE A 61 2.83 2.80 1.43
CA PHE A 61 3.61 3.64 2.35
C PHE A 61 3.21 5.13 2.25
N ASN A 62 1.95 5.42 1.88
CA ASN A 62 1.40 6.77 1.93
C ASN A 62 0.97 7.06 3.37
N GLU A 63 1.88 7.65 4.14
CA GLU A 63 1.70 8.00 5.55
C GLU A 63 0.83 9.26 5.71
N PRO A 64 0.22 9.48 6.90
CA PRO A 64 -0.47 10.72 7.23
C PRO A 64 0.38 11.96 6.92
N GLY A 65 -0.23 12.95 6.27
CA GLY A 65 0.45 14.17 5.82
C GLY A 65 -0.51 15.33 5.58
N GLU A 66 0.01 16.38 4.97
CA GLU A 66 -0.75 17.59 4.64
C GLU A 66 -1.47 17.51 3.29
N ALA A 67 -1.05 16.56 2.45
CA ALA A 67 -1.59 16.35 1.12
C ALA A 67 -1.60 14.86 0.74
N PHE A 68 -2.45 14.50 -0.20
CA PHE A 68 -2.40 13.17 -0.82
C PHE A 68 -1.30 13.14 -1.90
N GLU A 69 -0.37 12.21 -1.76
CA GLU A 69 0.66 11.97 -2.77
C GLU A 69 0.05 11.44 -4.07
N LYS A 70 0.59 11.89 -5.19
CA LYS A 70 -0.03 11.61 -6.49
C LYS A 70 0.37 10.24 -7.04
N GLU A 71 1.57 10.14 -7.58
CA GLU A 71 2.05 8.98 -8.34
C GLU A 71 3.05 8.17 -7.53
N THR A 72 3.58 7.08 -8.09
CA THR A 72 4.64 6.30 -7.45
C THR A 72 5.80 7.22 -7.06
N HIS A 73 6.25 7.10 -5.84
CA HIS A 73 7.29 7.95 -5.27
C HIS A 73 8.16 7.18 -4.27
N CYS A 74 9.31 7.76 -3.95
CA CYS A 74 10.20 7.26 -2.92
C CYS A 74 9.85 7.92 -1.58
N VAL A 75 9.67 7.10 -0.55
CA VAL A 75 9.38 7.57 0.81
C VAL A 75 10.51 7.20 1.76
N TYR A 76 10.73 8.04 2.77
CA TYR A 76 11.50 7.66 3.95
C TYR A 76 10.57 6.95 4.92
N LEU A 77 10.96 5.74 5.33
CA LEU A 77 10.18 4.96 6.29
C LEU A 77 10.25 5.60 7.68
N THR A 78 9.12 5.62 8.37
CA THR A 78 9.05 6.08 9.75
C THR A 78 9.78 5.10 10.69
N GLU A 79 10.22 5.57 11.85
CA GLU A 79 10.86 4.71 12.86
C GLU A 79 9.95 3.53 13.24
N SER A 80 8.65 3.76 13.36
CA SER A 80 7.66 2.71 13.66
C SER A 80 7.58 1.66 12.54
N THR A 81 7.71 2.07 11.28
CA THR A 81 7.72 1.14 10.14
C THR A 81 9.02 0.35 10.09
N ILE A 82 10.17 0.98 10.36
CA ILE A 82 11.48 0.31 10.45
C ILE A 82 11.44 -0.72 11.59
N GLU A 83 10.96 -0.34 12.78
CA GLU A 83 10.86 -1.24 13.93
C GLU A 83 9.94 -2.43 13.66
N ALA A 84 8.78 -2.21 13.02
CA ALA A 84 7.85 -3.28 12.66
C ALA A 84 8.45 -4.28 11.65
N ASN A 85 9.37 -3.83 10.80
CA ASN A 85 9.99 -4.66 9.77
C ASN A 85 11.32 -5.29 10.21
N LYS A 86 11.96 -4.84 11.31
CA LYS A 86 13.27 -5.36 11.74
C LYS A 86 13.29 -6.88 11.93
N ARG A 87 12.15 -7.48 12.25
CA ARG A 87 12.01 -8.95 12.42
C ARG A 87 12.38 -9.77 11.17
N PHE A 88 12.46 -9.13 10.01
CA PHE A 88 12.82 -9.75 8.74
C PHE A 88 14.30 -9.58 8.38
N PHE A 89 15.08 -8.87 9.22
CA PHE A 89 16.48 -8.53 8.98
C PHE A 89 17.35 -8.98 10.15
N ALA A 90 18.66 -9.09 9.92
CA ALA A 90 19.62 -9.50 10.95
C ALA A 90 19.81 -8.43 12.05
N SER A 91 19.70 -7.15 11.68
CA SER A 91 19.75 -6.02 12.59
C SER A 91 18.81 -4.90 12.13
N ALA A 92 18.51 -3.94 13.02
CA ALA A 92 17.72 -2.76 12.66
C ALA A 92 18.44 -1.87 11.63
N ASP A 93 19.78 -1.87 11.62
CA ASP A 93 20.59 -1.09 10.68
C ASP A 93 20.52 -1.64 9.25
N ASP A 94 20.18 -2.93 9.10
CA ASP A 94 20.02 -3.59 7.80
C ASP A 94 18.65 -3.31 7.17
N VAL A 95 17.71 -2.73 7.92
CA VAL A 95 16.39 -2.37 7.40
C VAL A 95 16.54 -1.19 6.44
N PRO A 96 16.06 -1.30 5.19
CA PRO A 96 16.05 -0.17 4.27
C PRO A 96 15.31 1.03 4.89
N LYS A 97 15.89 2.22 4.75
CA LYS A 97 15.29 3.46 5.25
C LYS A 97 14.37 4.14 4.27
N GLN A 98 14.36 3.66 3.03
CA GLN A 98 13.52 4.16 1.94
C GLN A 98 12.77 3.00 1.28
N ALA A 99 11.63 3.33 0.69
CA ALA A 99 10.84 2.40 -0.12
C ALA A 99 10.19 3.14 -1.28
N TYR A 100 9.91 2.42 -2.36
CA TYR A 100 9.01 2.89 -3.41
C TYR A 100 7.58 2.50 -3.06
N THR A 101 6.66 3.40 -3.26
CA THR A 101 5.22 3.16 -3.07
C THR A 101 4.40 3.75 -4.21
N MET A 102 3.35 3.05 -4.61
CA MET A 102 2.32 3.64 -5.46
C MET A 102 1.65 4.78 -4.70
N GLY A 103 1.53 5.94 -5.32
CA GLY A 103 0.86 7.08 -4.73
C GLY A 103 -0.67 6.96 -4.77
N ILE A 104 -1.34 7.83 -4.05
CA ILE A 104 -2.80 7.84 -3.90
C ILE A 104 -3.51 7.95 -5.25
N LYS A 105 -3.03 8.81 -6.16
CA LYS A 105 -3.61 8.94 -7.51
C LYS A 105 -3.56 7.62 -8.26
N THR A 106 -2.42 6.94 -8.25
CA THR A 106 -2.24 5.65 -8.96
C THR A 106 -3.13 4.58 -8.36
N ILE A 107 -3.23 4.51 -7.02
CA ILE A 107 -4.16 3.61 -6.33
C ILE A 107 -5.61 3.88 -6.72
N MET A 108 -6.04 5.15 -6.69
CA MET A 108 -7.40 5.58 -7.01
C MET A 108 -7.79 5.40 -8.49
N GLN A 109 -6.82 5.21 -9.38
CA GLN A 109 -7.05 4.90 -10.79
C GLN A 109 -7.27 3.40 -11.06
N ALA A 110 -7.09 2.53 -10.07
CA ALA A 110 -7.43 1.13 -10.21
C ALA A 110 -8.94 0.96 -10.51
N LYS A 111 -9.31 -0.07 -11.28
CA LYS A 111 -10.75 -0.32 -11.57
C LYS A 111 -11.48 -0.79 -10.32
N LYS A 112 -10.80 -1.59 -9.47
CA LYS A 112 -11.32 -2.11 -8.20
C LYS A 112 -10.25 -2.04 -7.12
N ILE A 113 -10.67 -1.80 -5.89
CA ILE A 113 -9.79 -1.85 -4.71
C ILE A 113 -10.33 -2.89 -3.75
N LEU A 114 -9.46 -3.80 -3.32
CA LEU A 114 -9.70 -4.72 -2.25
C LEU A 114 -8.79 -4.36 -1.08
N ILE A 115 -9.37 -3.96 0.04
CA ILE A 115 -8.62 -3.68 1.26
C ILE A 115 -8.91 -4.74 2.32
N VAL A 116 -7.85 -5.30 2.89
CA VAL A 116 -7.94 -6.39 3.88
C VAL A 116 -7.39 -5.91 5.21
N VAL A 117 -8.17 -6.13 6.27
CA VAL A 117 -7.82 -5.75 7.64
C VAL A 117 -8.14 -6.88 8.61
N ASN A 118 -7.37 -7.00 9.70
CA ASN A 118 -7.67 -7.97 10.75
C ASN A 118 -7.18 -7.49 12.12
N GLY A 119 -7.92 -7.91 13.15
CA GLY A 119 -7.60 -7.65 14.54
C GLY A 119 -8.26 -6.41 15.13
N GLU A 120 -8.61 -6.48 16.41
CA GLU A 120 -9.30 -5.43 17.16
C GLU A 120 -8.56 -4.07 17.13
N ASN A 121 -7.23 -4.10 17.10
CA ASN A 121 -6.39 -2.90 17.03
C ASN A 121 -6.53 -2.11 15.73
N LYS A 122 -7.32 -2.60 14.78
CA LYS A 122 -7.68 -1.91 13.53
C LYS A 122 -9.06 -1.26 13.58
N ALA A 123 -9.91 -1.57 14.56
CA ALA A 123 -11.30 -1.11 14.61
C ALA A 123 -11.41 0.43 14.55
N ASP A 124 -10.58 1.14 15.31
CA ASP A 124 -10.61 2.62 15.33
C ASP A 124 -10.22 3.22 13.98
N ILE A 125 -9.19 2.67 13.35
CA ILE A 125 -8.73 3.22 12.06
C ILE A 125 -9.64 2.82 10.92
N VAL A 126 -10.32 1.68 10.98
CA VAL A 126 -11.37 1.30 10.03
C VAL A 126 -12.54 2.30 10.11
N GLU A 127 -13.03 2.62 11.32
CA GLU A 127 -14.08 3.62 11.50
C GLU A 127 -13.65 4.98 10.93
N ARG A 128 -12.47 5.46 11.30
CA ARG A 128 -11.95 6.75 10.81
C ARG A 128 -11.77 6.79 9.30
N ALA A 129 -11.27 5.70 8.70
CA ALA A 129 -10.99 5.63 7.27
C ALA A 129 -12.26 5.56 6.40
N PHE A 130 -13.32 4.89 6.87
CA PHE A 130 -14.50 4.64 6.03
C PHE A 130 -15.75 5.42 6.45
N PHE A 131 -15.77 5.99 7.65
CA PHE A 131 -16.90 6.75 8.17
C PHE A 131 -16.50 8.13 8.74
N GLY A 132 -15.22 8.41 8.81
CA GLY A 132 -14.69 9.74 9.16
C GLY A 132 -14.59 10.68 7.96
N PRO A 133 -14.06 11.90 8.14
CA PRO A 133 -13.84 12.83 7.05
C PRO A 133 -12.73 12.33 6.11
N VAL A 134 -12.87 12.65 4.82
CA VAL A 134 -11.79 12.42 3.85
C VAL A 134 -10.69 13.46 4.09
N THR A 135 -9.52 12.98 4.52
CA THR A 135 -8.39 13.85 4.88
C THR A 135 -7.05 13.14 4.65
N PRO A 136 -6.00 13.86 4.25
CA PRO A 136 -4.65 13.29 4.15
C PRO A 136 -4.07 12.83 5.50
N GLU A 137 -4.60 13.28 6.62
CA GLU A 137 -4.24 12.78 7.96
C GLU A 137 -4.65 11.31 8.18
N VAL A 138 -5.57 10.80 7.34
CA VAL A 138 -5.96 9.41 7.27
C VAL A 138 -5.99 9.01 5.79
N PRO A 139 -4.83 8.66 5.18
CA PRO A 139 -4.73 8.46 3.74
C PRO A 139 -5.76 7.48 3.16
N ALA A 140 -6.10 6.41 3.88
CA ALA A 140 -7.13 5.47 3.47
C ALA A 140 -8.53 6.09 3.35
N SER A 141 -8.78 7.24 3.97
CA SER A 141 -10.10 7.91 3.90
C SER A 141 -10.49 8.32 2.48
N ILE A 142 -9.49 8.52 1.59
CA ILE A 142 -9.74 8.83 0.18
C ILE A 142 -10.51 7.70 -0.54
N LEU A 143 -10.39 6.46 -0.05
CA LEU A 143 -11.06 5.31 -0.63
C LEU A 143 -12.59 5.44 -0.61
N GLN A 144 -13.15 6.28 0.29
CA GLN A 144 -14.57 6.61 0.30
C GLN A 144 -15.05 7.25 -1.02
N LEU A 145 -14.14 7.84 -1.79
CA LEU A 145 -14.44 8.50 -3.08
C LEU A 145 -14.21 7.59 -4.28
N HIS A 146 -13.75 6.36 -4.07
CA HIS A 146 -13.55 5.42 -5.16
C HIS A 146 -14.85 4.67 -5.49
N ASN A 147 -15.09 4.38 -6.78
CA ASN A 147 -16.35 3.81 -7.25
C ASN A 147 -16.55 2.32 -6.89
N ASP A 148 -15.47 1.56 -6.67
CA ASP A 148 -15.53 0.11 -6.42
C ASP A 148 -14.47 -0.29 -5.39
N VAL A 149 -14.83 -0.18 -4.10
CA VAL A 149 -13.98 -0.60 -2.97
C VAL A 149 -14.68 -1.71 -2.22
N THR A 150 -13.96 -2.79 -1.98
CA THR A 150 -14.37 -3.88 -1.10
C THR A 150 -13.47 -3.89 0.13
N LEU A 151 -14.06 -3.70 1.32
CA LEU A 151 -13.40 -3.90 2.61
C LEU A 151 -13.69 -5.33 3.09
N VAL A 152 -12.64 -6.08 3.35
CA VAL A 152 -12.71 -7.40 3.99
C VAL A 152 -11.99 -7.35 5.33
N GLY A 153 -12.69 -7.70 6.38
CA GLY A 153 -12.14 -7.73 7.74
C GLY A 153 -12.69 -8.89 8.56
N ASP A 154 -11.97 -9.25 9.61
CA ASP A 154 -12.52 -10.11 10.66
C ASP A 154 -13.49 -9.30 11.54
N GLU A 155 -14.33 -10.01 12.33
CA GLU A 155 -15.30 -9.38 13.23
C GLU A 155 -14.64 -8.37 14.18
N ALA A 156 -13.43 -8.68 14.66
CA ALA A 156 -12.71 -7.82 15.60
C ALA A 156 -12.30 -6.48 14.96
N ALA A 157 -11.84 -6.47 13.71
CA ALA A 157 -11.51 -5.25 13.00
C ALA A 157 -12.73 -4.42 12.61
N LEU A 158 -13.92 -5.05 12.47
CA LEU A 158 -15.14 -4.39 12.00
C LEU A 158 -16.10 -4.00 13.13
N THR A 159 -15.77 -4.24 14.40
CA THR A 159 -16.68 -4.02 15.55
C THR A 159 -17.25 -2.62 15.64
N LYS A 160 -16.53 -1.59 15.19
CA LYS A 160 -16.96 -0.19 15.29
C LYS A 160 -17.81 0.30 14.12
N ILE A 161 -17.92 -0.49 13.06
CA ILE A 161 -18.69 -0.07 11.87
C ILE A 161 -20.03 -0.78 11.72
N GLY A 162 -20.40 -1.62 12.70
CA GLY A 162 -21.76 -2.16 12.82
C GLY A 162 -22.18 -3.18 11.76
N ILE A 163 -21.21 -3.92 11.22
CA ILE A 163 -21.43 -4.99 10.23
C ILE A 163 -21.31 -6.35 10.92
#